data_f864c1d0dc65bb142acf3fb14bedffdf
#
_entry.id   f864c1d0dc65bb142acf3fb14bedffdf
#
_cell.length_a   1.000
_cell.length_b   1.000
_cell.length_c   1.000
_cell.angle_alpha   90.00
_cell.angle_beta   90.00
_cell.angle_gamma   90.00
#
_symmetry.space_group_name_H-M   'P 1'
#
loop_
_entity.id
_entity.type
_entity.pdbx_description
1 polymer ?
#
loop_
_entity_poly.entity_id
_entity_poly.type
_entity_poly.pdbx_seq_one_letter_code
_entity_poly.pdbx_strand_id
1 'polypeptide(L)'
;MGLLRDSAARGIGMRENVLIDKSIVFASRIIKLHRYLIKSKKETIISKQIVRSGTSIGANINEANYGQSKADFISKMHIALKETAETEYWLKLLVMSEYISRDMGQSLLNDCLEIKRMLIASINTAKENNVRSKNGERATQ
;
A
#
# COMPACT_ATOMS: atom_id res chain seq x y z
N MET A 1 -17.99 3.27 10.88
CA MET A 1 -16.93 2.50 10.24
C MET A 1 -16.25 1.52 11.21
N GLY A 2 -16.94 0.42 11.48
CA GLY A 2 -16.49 -0.60 12.43
C GLY A 2 -15.22 -1.33 12.02
N LEU A 3 -14.94 -1.45 10.72
CA LEU A 3 -13.75 -2.14 10.19
C LEU A 3 -12.43 -1.49 10.61
N LEU A 4 -12.40 -0.17 10.79
CA LEU A 4 -11.20 0.59 11.13
C LEU A 4 -10.92 0.59 12.63
N ARG A 5 -11.93 0.36 13.47
CA ARG A 5 -11.78 0.28 14.93
C ARG A 5 -11.28 -1.09 15.40
N ASP A 6 -11.58 -2.16 14.65
CA ASP A 6 -11.16 -3.52 14.99
C ASP A 6 -9.64 -3.72 14.94
N SER A 7 -8.95 -2.95 14.10
CA SER A 7 -7.49 -2.99 14.01
C SER A 7 -6.81 -2.57 15.31
N ALA A 8 -7.33 -1.54 15.97
CA ALA A 8 -6.81 -1.06 17.25
C ALA A 8 -6.97 -2.09 18.38
N ALA A 9 -8.07 -2.84 18.37
CA ALA A 9 -8.34 -3.88 19.38
C ALA A 9 -7.39 -5.08 19.28
N ARG A 10 -6.65 -5.23 18.17
CA ARG A 10 -5.72 -6.34 17.95
C ARG A 10 -4.26 -6.00 18.22
N GLY A 11 -3.98 -4.87 18.84
CA GLY A 11 -2.61 -4.44 19.17
C GLY A 11 -1.81 -3.93 17.99
N ILE A 12 -2.47 -3.55 16.90
CA ILE A 12 -1.81 -2.93 15.72
C ILE A 12 -1.45 -1.48 16.08
N GLY A 13 -0.20 -1.08 15.80
CA GLY A 13 0.28 0.27 16.07
C GLY A 13 -0.50 1.35 15.32
N MET A 14 -0.47 2.58 15.85
CA MET A 14 -1.18 3.72 15.26
C MET A 14 -0.79 3.99 13.80
N ARG A 15 0.51 3.85 13.46
CA ARG A 15 1.04 4.03 12.12
C ARG A 15 0.43 3.03 11.14
N GLU A 16 0.35 1.76 11.54
CA GLU A 16 -0.21 0.68 10.73
C GLU A 16 -1.71 0.88 10.51
N ASN A 17 -2.45 1.37 11.51
CA ASN A 17 -3.87 1.71 11.38
C ASN A 17 -4.09 2.83 10.34
N VAL A 18 -3.30 3.90 10.40
CA VAL A 18 -3.38 5.00 9.43
C VAL A 18 -3.05 4.49 8.03
N LEU A 19 -2.04 3.62 7.91
CA LEU A 19 -1.62 3.05 6.64
C LEU A 19 -2.71 2.17 6.02
N ILE A 20 -3.38 1.33 6.83
CA ILE A 20 -4.52 0.54 6.37
C ILE A 20 -5.64 1.45 5.87
N ASP A 21 -6.00 2.46 6.63
CA ASP A 21 -7.07 3.39 6.28
C ASP A 21 -6.78 4.10 4.95
N LYS A 22 -5.58 4.61 4.79
CA LYS A 22 -5.15 5.27 3.55
C LYS A 22 -5.14 4.31 2.37
N SER A 23 -4.73 3.07 2.59
CA SER A 23 -4.69 2.05 1.53
C SER A 23 -6.10 1.67 1.05
N ILE A 24 -7.08 1.63 1.94
CA ILE A 24 -8.49 1.35 1.60
C ILE A 24 -9.06 2.52 0.79
N VAL A 25 -8.85 3.75 1.24
CA VAL A 25 -9.31 4.95 0.53
C VAL A 25 -8.69 5.01 -0.86
N PHE A 26 -7.40 4.77 -0.95
CA PHE A 26 -6.68 4.75 -2.23
C PHE A 26 -7.20 3.64 -3.16
N ALA A 27 -7.37 2.43 -2.64
CA ALA A 27 -7.92 1.31 -3.41
C ALA A 27 -9.31 1.64 -3.97
N SER A 28 -10.15 2.30 -3.19
CA SER A 28 -11.46 2.76 -3.64
C SER A 28 -11.35 3.76 -4.79
N ARG A 29 -10.40 4.69 -4.72
CA ARG A 29 -10.14 5.63 -5.82
C ARG A 29 -9.67 4.90 -7.09
N ILE A 30 -8.82 3.89 -6.93
CA ILE A 30 -8.32 3.09 -8.07
C ILE A 30 -9.46 2.27 -8.70
N ILE A 31 -10.37 1.73 -7.91
CA ILE A 31 -11.56 1.03 -8.43
C ILE A 31 -12.42 1.99 -9.26
N LYS A 32 -12.62 3.23 -8.80
CA LYS A 32 -13.35 4.24 -9.56
C LYS A 32 -12.63 4.59 -10.86
N LEU A 33 -11.32 4.72 -10.81
CA LEU A 33 -10.48 4.95 -12.00
C LEU A 33 -10.64 3.80 -13.00
N HIS A 34 -10.60 2.55 -12.52
CA HIS A 34 -10.79 1.36 -13.34
C HIS A 34 -12.13 1.42 -14.10
N ARG A 35 -13.23 1.73 -13.39
CA ARG A 35 -14.56 1.87 -14.00
C ARG A 35 -14.57 2.97 -15.08
N TYR A 36 -13.97 4.11 -14.79
CA TYR A 36 -13.87 5.22 -15.72
C TYR A 36 -13.11 4.83 -16.99
N LEU A 37 -11.97 4.17 -16.84
CA LEU A 37 -11.15 3.72 -17.97
C LEU A 37 -11.90 2.74 -18.87
N ILE A 38 -12.62 1.79 -18.28
CA ILE A 38 -13.38 0.80 -19.04
C ILE A 38 -14.58 1.44 -19.74
N LYS A 39 -15.39 2.20 -18.99
CA LYS A 39 -16.65 2.74 -19.52
C LYS A 39 -16.45 3.93 -20.44
N SER A 40 -15.62 4.89 -20.06
CA SER A 40 -15.48 6.15 -20.79
C SER A 40 -14.34 6.15 -21.80
N LYS A 41 -13.26 5.43 -21.51
CA LYS A 41 -12.06 5.41 -22.36
C LYS A 41 -11.89 4.14 -23.16
N LYS A 42 -12.68 3.12 -22.87
CA LYS A 42 -12.58 1.79 -23.51
C LYS A 42 -11.19 1.18 -23.37
N GLU A 43 -10.47 1.55 -22.31
CA GLU A 43 -9.14 1.05 -21.99
C GLU A 43 -9.29 -0.15 -21.04
N THR A 44 -8.89 -1.36 -21.47
CA THR A 44 -9.12 -2.59 -20.73
C THR A 44 -7.84 -3.30 -20.31
N ILE A 45 -6.69 -2.89 -20.84
CA ILE A 45 -5.41 -3.56 -20.58
C ILE A 45 -4.74 -2.97 -19.32
N ILE A 46 -4.47 -1.68 -19.34
CA ILE A 46 -3.81 -0.99 -18.22
C ILE A 46 -4.77 -0.89 -17.04
N SER A 47 -6.07 -0.71 -17.28
CA SER A 47 -7.08 -0.67 -16.23
C SER A 47 -7.09 -1.94 -15.38
N LYS A 48 -6.91 -3.12 -15.98
CA LYS A 48 -6.79 -4.38 -15.24
C LYS A 48 -5.54 -4.43 -14.39
N GLN A 49 -4.41 -3.96 -14.92
CA GLN A 49 -3.15 -3.94 -14.20
C GLN A 49 -3.20 -3.00 -12.99
N ILE A 50 -3.74 -1.80 -13.16
CA ILE A 50 -3.77 -0.82 -12.08
C ILE A 50 -4.77 -1.18 -10.98
N VAL A 51 -5.92 -1.78 -11.31
CA VAL A 51 -6.87 -2.21 -10.27
C VAL A 51 -6.28 -3.37 -9.48
N ARG A 52 -5.57 -4.29 -10.12
CA ARG A 52 -4.87 -5.39 -9.44
C ARG A 52 -3.79 -4.84 -8.50
N SER A 53 -2.87 -4.04 -9.00
CA SER A 53 -1.77 -3.52 -8.18
C SER A 53 -2.28 -2.58 -7.08
N GLY A 54 -3.16 -1.66 -7.41
CA GLY A 54 -3.67 -0.66 -6.48
C GLY A 54 -4.49 -1.24 -5.32
N THR A 55 -5.21 -2.35 -5.55
CA THR A 55 -5.95 -3.04 -4.49
C THR A 55 -5.07 -4.02 -3.71
N SER A 56 -3.99 -4.50 -4.30
CA SER A 56 -3.04 -5.40 -3.64
C SER A 56 -2.21 -4.72 -2.57
N ILE A 57 -2.05 -3.41 -2.63
CA ILE A 57 -1.31 -2.65 -1.60
C ILE A 57 -1.92 -2.89 -0.23
N GLY A 58 -3.18 -2.53 -0.07
CA GLY A 58 -3.90 -2.68 1.21
C GLY A 58 -4.08 -4.13 1.62
N ALA A 59 -4.31 -5.02 0.67
CA ALA A 59 -4.45 -6.45 0.94
C ALA A 59 -3.18 -6.99 1.60
N ASN A 60 -2.00 -6.63 1.10
CA ASN A 60 -0.72 -7.08 1.68
C ASN A 60 -0.42 -6.41 3.02
N ILE A 61 -0.75 -5.13 3.19
CA ILE A 61 -0.63 -4.45 4.49
C ILE A 61 -1.50 -5.16 5.53
N ASN A 62 -2.73 -5.48 5.17
CA ASN A 62 -3.65 -6.19 6.06
C ASN A 62 -3.10 -7.57 6.44
N GLU A 63 -2.59 -8.34 5.49
CA GLU A 63 -1.96 -9.63 5.75
C GLU A 63 -0.72 -9.50 6.64
N ALA A 64 0.09 -8.44 6.44
CA ALA A 64 1.27 -8.18 7.26
C ALA A 64 0.92 -8.07 8.75
N ASN A 65 -0.19 -7.40 9.06
CA ASN A 65 -0.64 -7.22 10.45
C ASN A 65 -1.11 -8.51 11.11
N TYR A 66 -1.40 -9.55 10.33
CA TYR A 66 -1.74 -10.88 10.81
C TYR A 66 -0.58 -11.87 10.68
N GLY A 67 0.60 -11.40 10.33
CA GLY A 67 1.80 -12.23 10.20
C GLY A 67 2.19 -12.89 11.53
N GLN A 68 2.70 -14.12 11.46
CA GLN A 68 3.07 -14.91 12.63
C GLN A 68 4.42 -14.49 13.21
N SER A 69 5.22 -13.77 12.44
CA SER A 69 6.56 -13.34 12.86
C SER A 69 6.88 -11.96 12.29
N LYS A 70 7.91 -11.34 12.84
CA LYS A 70 8.42 -10.06 12.32
C LYS A 70 8.95 -10.20 10.89
N ALA A 71 9.54 -11.35 10.56
CA ALA A 71 9.99 -11.63 9.19
C ALA A 71 8.82 -11.70 8.22
N ASP A 72 7.71 -12.32 8.59
CA ASP A 72 6.48 -12.35 7.79
C ASP A 72 5.92 -10.95 7.59
N PHE A 73 5.87 -10.14 8.64
CA PHE A 73 5.44 -8.74 8.57
C PHE A 73 6.27 -7.97 7.54
N ILE A 74 7.59 -8.01 7.67
CA ILE A 74 8.52 -7.31 6.77
C ILE A 74 8.35 -7.80 5.32
N SER A 75 8.23 -9.10 5.12
CA SER A 75 8.04 -9.71 3.81
C SER A 75 6.77 -9.20 3.12
N LYS A 76 5.64 -9.20 3.83
CA LYS A 76 4.36 -8.71 3.31
C LYS A 76 4.37 -7.22 3.03
N MET A 77 5.02 -6.44 3.89
CA MET A 77 5.17 -4.99 3.69
C MET A 77 6.03 -4.68 2.46
N HIS A 78 7.07 -5.47 2.19
CA HIS A 78 7.85 -5.35 0.95
C HIS A 78 7.03 -5.66 -0.30
N ILE A 79 6.13 -6.64 -0.24
CA ILE A 79 5.21 -6.92 -1.35
C ILE A 79 4.29 -5.71 -1.58
N ALA A 80 3.73 -5.15 -0.50
CA ALA A 80 2.92 -3.93 -0.59
C ALA A 80 3.70 -2.77 -1.23
N LEU A 81 4.97 -2.61 -0.88
CA LEU A 81 5.84 -1.57 -1.45
C LEU A 81 6.05 -1.77 -2.95
N LYS A 82 6.27 -3.00 -3.38
CA LYS A 82 6.40 -3.32 -4.82
C LYS A 82 5.12 -3.01 -5.58
N GLU A 83 3.97 -3.36 -5.02
CA GLU A 83 2.66 -3.06 -5.63
C GLU A 83 2.40 -1.55 -5.70
N THR A 84 2.87 -0.80 -4.71
CA THR A 84 2.80 0.67 -4.72
C THR A 84 3.64 1.25 -5.86
N ALA A 85 4.85 0.75 -6.04
CA ALA A 85 5.74 1.17 -7.14
C ALA A 85 5.14 0.82 -8.52
N GLU A 86 4.52 -0.35 -8.65
CA GLU A 86 3.84 -0.73 -9.89
C GLU A 86 2.65 0.18 -10.17
N THR A 87 1.85 0.52 -9.16
CA THR A 87 0.71 1.44 -9.31
C THR A 87 1.18 2.83 -9.74
N GLU A 88 2.26 3.33 -9.15
CA GLU A 88 2.89 4.59 -9.56
C GLU A 88 3.26 4.58 -11.04
N TYR A 89 3.85 3.49 -11.53
CA TYR A 89 4.20 3.32 -12.93
C TYR A 89 2.95 3.41 -13.83
N TRP A 90 1.89 2.68 -13.49
CA TRP A 90 0.66 2.70 -14.30
C TRP A 90 0.01 4.07 -14.32
N LEU A 91 0.01 4.80 -13.19
CA LEU A 91 -0.53 6.16 -13.13
C LEU A 91 0.22 7.11 -14.05
N LYS A 92 1.55 7.05 -14.04
CA LYS A 92 2.39 7.86 -14.93
C LYS A 92 2.13 7.54 -16.39
N LEU A 93 2.01 6.26 -16.70
CA LEU A 93 1.73 5.80 -18.06
C LEU A 93 0.36 6.28 -18.55
N LEU A 94 -0.67 6.23 -17.72
CA LEU A 94 -2.01 6.70 -18.04
C LEU A 94 -2.04 8.21 -18.33
N VAL A 95 -1.29 9.01 -17.58
CA VAL A 95 -1.14 10.45 -17.83
C VAL A 95 -0.41 10.69 -19.16
N MET A 96 0.73 10.04 -19.33
CA MET A 96 1.56 10.19 -20.55
C MET A 96 0.79 9.81 -21.81
N SER A 97 -0.05 8.78 -21.71
CA SER A 97 -0.87 8.26 -22.82
C SER A 97 -2.21 8.98 -22.96
N GLU A 98 -2.44 10.03 -22.17
CA GLU A 98 -3.62 10.90 -22.23
C GLU A 98 -4.95 10.20 -21.92
N TYR A 99 -4.93 9.10 -21.15
CA TYR A 99 -6.15 8.47 -20.65
C TYR A 99 -6.75 9.18 -19.44
N ILE A 100 -5.91 9.85 -18.65
CA ILE A 100 -6.35 10.70 -17.53
C ILE A 100 -5.65 12.05 -17.59
N SER A 101 -6.29 13.07 -17.02
CA SER A 101 -5.71 14.41 -16.97
C SER A 101 -4.51 14.46 -16.02
N ARG A 102 -3.65 15.47 -16.20
CA ARG A 102 -2.53 15.72 -15.29
C ARG A 102 -3.01 15.95 -13.86
N ASP A 103 -4.10 16.67 -13.68
CA ASP A 103 -4.64 16.96 -12.34
C ASP A 103 -5.13 15.70 -11.63
N MET A 104 -5.88 14.86 -12.33
CA MET A 104 -6.32 13.57 -11.79
C MET A 104 -5.13 12.67 -11.49
N GLY A 105 -4.18 12.59 -12.41
CA GLY A 105 -2.97 11.79 -12.24
C GLY A 105 -2.14 12.26 -11.05
N GLN A 106 -1.96 13.57 -10.90
CA GLN A 106 -1.19 14.13 -9.79
C GLN A 106 -1.86 13.87 -8.45
N SER A 107 -3.19 14.01 -8.38
CA SER A 107 -3.95 13.72 -7.16
C SER A 107 -3.78 12.27 -6.73
N LEU A 108 -3.89 11.32 -7.65
CA LEU A 108 -3.72 9.90 -7.38
C LEU A 108 -2.26 9.57 -7.05
N LEU A 109 -1.30 10.17 -7.75
CA LEU A 109 0.13 10.01 -7.46
C LEU A 109 0.49 10.51 -6.07
N ASN A 110 -0.07 11.62 -5.63
CA ASN A 110 0.18 12.15 -4.28
C ASN A 110 -0.24 11.15 -3.21
N ASP A 111 -1.39 10.53 -3.33
CA ASP A 111 -1.85 9.48 -2.42
C ASP A 111 -0.94 8.25 -2.46
N CYS A 112 -0.57 7.83 -3.66
CA CYS A 112 0.30 6.68 -3.88
C CYS A 112 1.68 6.90 -3.23
N LEU A 113 2.28 8.06 -3.44
CA LEU A 113 3.60 8.41 -2.89
C LEU A 113 3.56 8.57 -1.37
N GLU A 114 2.47 9.05 -0.81
CA GLU A 114 2.28 9.11 0.65
C GLU A 114 2.29 7.71 1.25
N ILE A 115 1.53 6.78 0.68
CA ILE A 115 1.52 5.38 1.10
C ILE A 115 2.92 4.78 0.97
N LYS A 116 3.62 5.04 -0.12
CA LYS A 116 4.99 4.57 -0.36
C LYS A 116 5.93 5.02 0.76
N ARG A 117 5.91 6.30 1.11
CA ARG A 117 6.73 6.84 2.22
C ARG A 117 6.42 6.18 3.55
N MET A 118 5.14 5.97 3.84
CA MET A 118 4.71 5.32 5.08
C MET A 118 5.14 3.85 5.13
N LEU A 119 5.06 3.13 4.02
CA LEU A 119 5.53 1.75 3.91
C LEU A 119 7.04 1.65 4.17
N ILE A 120 7.82 2.52 3.55
CA ILE A 120 9.29 2.56 3.75
C ILE A 120 9.61 2.82 5.22
N ALA A 121 8.95 3.79 5.83
CA ALA A 121 9.16 4.13 7.25
C ALA A 121 8.81 2.94 8.17
N SER A 122 7.69 2.27 7.91
CA SER A 122 7.25 1.12 8.69
C SER A 122 8.20 -0.08 8.56
N ILE A 123 8.68 -0.35 7.35
CA ILE A 123 9.65 -1.41 7.09
C ILE A 123 10.97 -1.12 7.81
N ASN A 124 11.48 0.09 7.72
CA ASN A 124 12.73 0.50 8.37
C ASN A 124 12.63 0.37 9.89
N THR A 125 11.52 0.81 10.49
CA THR A 125 11.27 0.67 11.93
C THR A 125 11.25 -0.82 12.34
N ALA A 126 10.57 -1.66 11.58
CA ALA A 126 10.50 -3.10 11.87
C ALA A 126 11.88 -3.77 11.77
N LYS A 127 12.69 -3.40 10.78
CA LYS A 127 14.07 -3.90 10.62
C LYS A 127 14.97 -3.49 11.78
N GLU A 128 14.91 -2.23 12.20
CA GLU A 128 15.67 -1.72 13.35
C GLU A 128 15.31 -2.46 14.63
N ASN A 129 14.01 -2.64 14.90
CA ASN A 129 13.52 -3.37 16.08
C ASN A 129 13.97 -4.83 16.06
N ASN A 130 13.99 -5.45 14.89
CA ASN A 130 14.44 -6.84 14.73
C ASN A 130 15.95 -6.98 15.05
N VAL A 131 16.78 -6.04 14.59
CA VAL A 131 18.22 -6.03 14.88
C VAL A 131 18.47 -5.82 16.38
N ARG A 132 17.78 -4.87 17.02
CA ARG A 132 17.91 -4.61 18.47
C ARG A 132 17.53 -5.82 19.30
N SER A 133 16.46 -6.52 18.96
CA SER A 133 16.03 -7.73 19.61
C SER A 133 17.09 -8.82 19.54
N LYS A 134 17.66 -9.08 18.36
CA LYS A 134 18.72 -10.07 18.16
C LYS A 134 20.01 -9.72 18.92
N ASN A 135 20.38 -8.44 18.97
CA ASN A 135 21.55 -7.98 19.73
C ASN A 135 21.35 -8.12 21.23
N GLY A 136 20.15 -7.85 21.74
CA GLY A 136 19.79 -8.06 23.14
C GLY A 136 19.90 -9.51 23.56
N GLU A 137 19.42 -10.43 22.74
CA GLU A 137 19.52 -11.87 22.98
C GLU A 137 20.97 -12.36 23.01
N ARG A 138 21.84 -11.84 22.15
CA ARG A 138 23.28 -12.16 22.14
C ARG A 138 24.00 -11.62 23.36
N ALA A 139 23.60 -10.48 23.89
CA ALA A 139 24.21 -9.88 25.06
C ALA A 139 23.85 -10.60 26.37
N THR A 140 22.75 -11.36 26.39
CA THR A 140 22.31 -12.14 27.57
C THR A 140 22.80 -13.58 27.60
N GLN A 141 23.50 -14.00 26.55
CA GLN A 141 24.15 -15.32 26.48
C GLN A 141 25.65 -15.21 26.80
#